data_0691a3874600104497f5a64656a449fc
#
_entry.id   0691a3874600104497f5a64656a449fc
#
_cell.length_a   1.000
_cell.length_b   1.000
_cell.length_c   1.000
_cell.angle_alpha   90.00
_cell.angle_beta   90.00
_cell.angle_gamma   90.00
#
_symmetry.space_group_name_H-M   'P 1'
#
loop_
_entity.id
_entity.type
_entity.pdbx_description
1 polymer ?
#
loop_
_entity_poly.entity_id
_entity_poly.type
_entity_poly.pdbx_seq_one_letter_code
_entity_poly.pdbx_strand_id
1 'polypeptide(L)'
;MCYQAIEDLLGYALRTGLIEECDRTWASNALLQAMKLESWEDPQTARERPLEDILRELLEDAAARSVIQNDAVSRDLFDTELMGILTPRPSQVISEFRRRYQADPKEATDWFYRFCQDTDYIRRYRVARDRKWTAATPYGELDITINLSKPEKDPKAIAAAKAAPQTSYPKCQLCRENEGYAGRLNHPARQNHRIVPITINQEDWFLQYSPYVYYNEHCIVLNGHHTPMKIDKATFRKLLDFVKQFPHYFVGSNADLPIVGGSILSHDHFQGGHYTFAMEKAPVERTITFRDFEDVEAGIVKWPMSVIRLRCEDDQRLVELADRILAAWRGYTDKAAFVFAETDGEPHNTITPIARMREGQFELDLVLRNNITTEEYPLGVYHPHQELHHIKKENIGLIEVMGLAVLPARLKDELNGVARALVRGDDLRADETLAKHADWAEELKIRHVFTAENAEDLLRQEVGAVFAQVLEHAGVFKCTPEGRETFLRFVQSV
;
A
#
# COMPACT_ATOMS: atom_id res chain seq x y z
N MET A 1 24.62 29.33 -11.91
CA MET A 1 23.18 29.62 -11.85
C MET A 1 22.41 28.59 -12.66
N CYS A 2 21.24 28.22 -12.24
CA CYS A 2 20.49 27.03 -12.69
C CYS A 2 19.52 27.29 -13.87
N TYR A 3 19.75 28.35 -14.69
CA TYR A 3 18.83 28.70 -15.80
C TYR A 3 18.68 27.56 -16.82
N GLN A 4 19.76 26.83 -17.11
CA GLN A 4 19.67 25.68 -18.00
C GLN A 4 18.82 24.53 -17.40
N ALA A 5 18.87 24.32 -16.09
CA ALA A 5 18.03 23.31 -15.42
C ALA A 5 16.55 23.74 -15.40
N ILE A 6 16.26 25.04 -15.28
CA ILE A 6 14.88 25.55 -15.43
C ILE A 6 14.38 25.33 -16.86
N GLU A 7 15.21 25.61 -17.88
CA GLU A 7 14.88 25.35 -19.27
C GLU A 7 14.65 23.86 -19.57
N ASP A 8 15.53 22.99 -19.03
CA ASP A 8 15.39 21.54 -19.13
C ASP A 8 14.07 21.05 -18.49
N LEU A 9 13.68 21.65 -17.35
CA LEU A 9 12.42 21.35 -16.65
C LEU A 9 11.19 21.81 -17.43
N LEU A 10 11.23 22.98 -18.05
CA LEU A 10 10.18 23.45 -18.95
C LEU A 10 10.03 22.55 -20.18
N GLY A 11 11.17 22.17 -20.78
CA GLY A 11 11.17 21.20 -21.88
C GLY A 11 10.61 19.84 -21.48
N TYR A 12 10.87 19.38 -20.25
CA TYR A 12 10.25 18.17 -19.72
C TYR A 12 8.71 18.33 -19.61
N ALA A 13 8.24 19.42 -19.04
CA ALA A 13 6.81 19.67 -18.85
C ALA A 13 6.04 19.77 -20.18
N LEU A 14 6.63 20.37 -21.21
CA LEU A 14 6.08 20.41 -22.57
C LEU A 14 6.00 19.02 -23.20
N ARG A 15 7.09 18.23 -23.12
CA ARG A 15 7.13 16.88 -23.71
C ARG A 15 6.16 15.90 -23.04
N THR A 16 5.93 16.05 -21.73
CA THR A 16 4.98 15.21 -20.98
C THR A 16 3.55 15.74 -21.04
N GLY A 17 3.33 16.91 -21.62
CA GLY A 17 2.01 17.53 -21.73
C GLY A 17 1.46 18.06 -20.41
N LEU A 18 2.32 18.34 -19.44
CA LEU A 18 1.93 18.99 -18.18
C LEU A 18 1.56 20.46 -18.41
N ILE A 19 2.24 21.13 -19.36
CA ILE A 19 1.93 22.50 -19.80
C ILE A 19 1.87 22.53 -21.34
N GLU A 20 1.17 23.53 -21.88
CA GLU A 20 1.15 23.85 -23.29
C GLU A 20 2.20 24.93 -23.61
N GLU A 21 2.56 25.10 -24.88
CA GLU A 21 3.53 26.12 -25.30
C GLU A 21 3.10 27.56 -24.90
N CYS A 22 1.80 27.82 -24.88
CA CYS A 22 1.27 29.11 -24.43
C CYS A 22 1.49 29.40 -22.94
N ASP A 23 1.69 28.36 -22.11
CA ASP A 23 1.95 28.47 -20.67
C ASP A 23 3.43 28.70 -20.34
N ARG A 24 4.34 28.48 -21.32
CA ARG A 24 5.78 28.48 -21.11
C ARG A 24 6.29 29.73 -20.38
N THR A 25 5.92 30.93 -20.86
CA THR A 25 6.37 32.20 -20.24
C THR A 25 5.89 32.34 -18.81
N TRP A 26 4.62 31.99 -18.57
CA TRP A 26 4.07 32.01 -17.22
C TRP A 26 4.80 31.05 -16.29
N ALA A 27 5.04 29.80 -16.74
CA ALA A 27 5.73 28.78 -15.99
C ALA A 27 7.19 29.18 -15.70
N SER A 28 7.91 29.74 -16.67
CA SER A 28 9.26 30.28 -16.50
C SER A 28 9.31 31.33 -15.37
N ASN A 29 8.41 32.32 -15.42
CA ASN A 29 8.35 33.38 -14.43
C ASN A 29 8.00 32.83 -13.02
N ALA A 30 7.10 31.85 -12.93
CA ALA A 30 6.75 31.21 -11.66
C ALA A 30 7.93 30.40 -11.09
N LEU A 31 8.68 29.70 -11.92
CA LEU A 31 9.91 28.98 -11.51
C LEU A 31 10.98 29.96 -11.06
N LEU A 32 11.21 31.07 -11.77
CA LEU A 32 12.13 32.13 -11.35
C LEU A 32 11.76 32.69 -9.97
N GLN A 33 10.47 32.96 -9.75
CA GLN A 33 9.95 33.42 -8.46
C GLN A 33 10.24 32.42 -7.33
N ALA A 34 9.93 31.15 -7.54
CA ALA A 34 10.19 30.08 -6.57
C ALA A 34 11.69 29.96 -6.25
N MET A 35 12.53 30.00 -7.28
CA MET A 35 13.99 29.95 -7.19
C MET A 35 14.60 31.26 -6.67
N LYS A 36 13.79 32.32 -6.43
CA LYS A 36 14.26 33.67 -6.03
C LYS A 36 15.33 34.22 -6.98
N LEU A 37 15.07 34.17 -8.28
CA LEU A 37 15.89 34.72 -9.33
C LEU A 37 15.20 35.97 -9.90
N GLU A 38 15.96 37.06 -10.07
CA GLU A 38 15.43 38.35 -10.52
C GLU A 38 15.56 38.56 -12.04
N SER A 39 16.37 37.75 -12.70
CA SER A 39 16.64 37.84 -14.14
C SER A 39 16.54 36.48 -14.81
N TRP A 40 16.44 36.50 -16.12
CA TRP A 40 16.56 35.34 -16.98
C TRP A 40 17.82 35.50 -17.85
N GLU A 41 18.78 34.61 -17.67
CA GLU A 41 19.94 34.51 -18.57
C GLU A 41 19.60 33.44 -19.60
N ASP A 42 19.59 33.85 -20.87
CA ASP A 42 19.12 33.02 -21.98
C ASP A 42 19.87 31.66 -22.03
N PRO A 43 19.22 30.55 -21.65
CA PRO A 43 19.83 29.24 -21.67
C PRO A 43 19.82 28.69 -23.10
N GLN A 44 20.59 27.65 -23.32
CA GLN A 44 20.50 26.87 -24.55
C GLN A 44 19.17 26.11 -24.61
N THR A 45 18.81 25.62 -25.80
CA THR A 45 17.62 24.75 -25.98
C THR A 45 17.57 23.65 -24.91
N ALA A 46 16.36 23.38 -24.42
CA ALA A 46 16.12 22.35 -23.41
C ALA A 46 16.71 20.99 -23.79
N ARG A 47 17.47 20.41 -22.89
CA ARG A 47 18.09 19.10 -23.05
C ARG A 47 17.15 18.02 -22.52
N GLU A 48 17.15 16.88 -23.18
CA GLU A 48 16.45 15.71 -22.66
C GLU A 48 17.29 15.02 -21.59
N ARG A 49 16.84 15.08 -20.34
CA ARG A 49 17.53 14.54 -19.16
C ARG A 49 16.52 13.84 -18.24
N PRO A 50 16.96 12.89 -17.40
CA PRO A 50 16.13 12.36 -16.31
C PRO A 50 15.62 13.48 -15.40
N LEU A 51 14.35 13.45 -15.05
CA LEU A 51 13.72 14.48 -14.18
C LEU A 51 14.46 14.61 -12.84
N GLU A 52 14.86 13.48 -12.26
CA GLU A 52 15.61 13.46 -10.98
C GLU A 52 16.91 14.25 -11.04
N ASP A 53 17.61 14.24 -12.20
CA ASP A 53 18.86 14.99 -12.37
C ASP A 53 18.61 16.49 -12.50
N ILE A 54 17.53 16.86 -13.22
CA ILE A 54 17.11 18.25 -13.36
C ILE A 54 16.71 18.82 -11.99
N LEU A 55 15.86 18.12 -11.24
CA LEU A 55 15.42 18.55 -9.92
C LEU A 55 16.57 18.60 -8.94
N ARG A 56 17.49 17.62 -8.97
CA ARG A 56 18.69 17.63 -8.11
C ARG A 56 19.52 18.88 -8.33
N GLU A 57 19.79 19.28 -9.59
CA GLU A 57 20.55 20.49 -9.92
C GLU A 57 19.86 21.76 -9.38
N LEU A 58 18.53 21.86 -9.54
CA LEU A 58 17.75 22.99 -8.99
C LEU A 58 17.80 23.04 -7.47
N LEU A 59 17.69 21.90 -6.79
CA LEU A 59 17.73 21.80 -5.33
C LEU A 59 19.14 22.13 -4.79
N GLU A 60 20.20 21.73 -5.47
CA GLU A 60 21.58 22.05 -5.10
C GLU A 60 21.85 23.57 -5.21
N ASP A 61 21.40 24.19 -6.30
CA ASP A 61 21.50 25.66 -6.48
C ASP A 61 20.68 26.41 -5.45
N ALA A 62 19.45 26.00 -5.19
CA ALA A 62 18.58 26.61 -4.18
C ALA A 62 19.19 26.52 -2.76
N ALA A 63 19.76 25.37 -2.40
CA ALA A 63 20.43 25.17 -1.12
C ALA A 63 21.70 26.00 -1.01
N ALA A 64 22.53 26.04 -2.07
CA ALA A 64 23.76 26.85 -2.09
C ALA A 64 23.51 28.35 -1.93
N ARG A 65 22.38 28.83 -2.50
CA ARG A 65 21.93 30.23 -2.36
C ARG A 65 21.09 30.49 -1.11
N SER A 66 20.93 29.49 -0.22
CA SER A 66 20.11 29.60 0.99
C SER A 66 18.63 29.94 0.72
N VAL A 67 18.10 29.55 -0.43
CA VAL A 67 16.64 29.62 -0.73
C VAL A 67 15.89 28.59 0.11
N ILE A 68 16.50 27.42 0.30
CA ILE A 68 16.02 26.33 1.16
C ILE A 68 17.11 25.86 2.12
N GLN A 69 16.73 25.17 3.19
CA GLN A 69 17.67 24.44 4.04
C GLN A 69 18.15 23.17 3.30
N ASN A 70 19.41 22.80 3.54
CA ASN A 70 20.01 21.63 2.90
C ASN A 70 19.74 20.34 3.72
N ASP A 71 18.46 20.01 3.91
CA ASP A 71 17.99 18.79 4.53
C ASP A 71 16.94 18.08 3.66
N ALA A 72 16.70 16.80 3.92
CA ALA A 72 15.83 15.98 3.10
C ALA A 72 14.37 16.50 3.05
N VAL A 73 13.85 17.04 4.17
CA VAL A 73 12.46 17.51 4.24
C VAL A 73 12.31 18.79 3.44
N SER A 74 13.20 19.76 3.61
CA SER A 74 13.19 21.03 2.86
C SER A 74 13.34 20.81 1.36
N ARG A 75 14.20 19.86 0.95
CA ARG A 75 14.35 19.46 -0.44
C ARG A 75 13.07 18.81 -0.99
N ASP A 76 12.43 17.89 -0.24
CA ASP A 76 11.17 17.25 -0.66
C ASP A 76 9.98 18.22 -0.72
N LEU A 77 9.95 19.25 0.11
CA LEU A 77 8.95 20.30 0.03
C LEU A 77 9.15 21.15 -1.22
N PHE A 78 10.39 21.52 -1.51
CA PHE A 78 10.71 22.46 -2.59
C PHE A 78 10.64 21.82 -3.98
N ASP A 79 11.08 20.58 -4.17
CA ASP A 79 10.90 19.88 -5.45
C ASP A 79 9.42 19.69 -5.79
N THR A 80 8.60 19.42 -4.77
CA THR A 80 7.15 19.33 -4.92
C THR A 80 6.52 20.69 -5.27
N GLU A 81 7.05 21.79 -4.74
CA GLU A 81 6.65 23.15 -5.12
C GLU A 81 6.97 23.44 -6.59
N LEU A 82 8.18 23.15 -7.04
CA LEU A 82 8.60 23.35 -8.44
C LEU A 82 7.72 22.54 -9.40
N MET A 83 7.48 21.26 -9.10
CA MET A 83 6.60 20.41 -9.91
C MET A 83 5.14 20.86 -9.83
N GLY A 84 4.70 21.41 -8.70
CA GLY A 84 3.37 21.96 -8.50
C GLY A 84 3.06 23.13 -9.44
N ILE A 85 4.05 23.97 -9.77
CA ILE A 85 3.94 25.06 -10.76
C ILE A 85 3.56 24.51 -12.13
N LEU A 86 4.12 23.37 -12.50
CA LEU A 86 3.95 22.73 -13.81
C LEU A 86 2.74 21.78 -13.86
N THR A 87 2.11 21.51 -12.72
CA THR A 87 1.00 20.56 -12.63
C THR A 87 -0.32 21.21 -13.01
N PRO A 88 -1.07 20.69 -13.99
CA PRO A 88 -2.37 21.18 -14.39
C PRO A 88 -3.35 21.33 -13.21
N ARG A 89 -4.28 22.25 -13.30
CA ARG A 89 -5.31 22.48 -12.27
C ARG A 89 -6.23 21.26 -12.12
N PRO A 90 -6.81 21.02 -10.94
CA PRO A 90 -7.76 19.92 -10.72
C PRO A 90 -8.86 19.83 -11.78
N SER A 91 -9.44 20.99 -12.19
CA SER A 91 -10.50 21.04 -13.20
C SER A 91 -10.08 20.47 -14.55
N GLN A 92 -8.84 20.71 -14.99
CA GLN A 92 -8.30 20.20 -16.24
C GLN A 92 -8.10 18.68 -16.16
N VAL A 93 -7.49 18.19 -15.05
CA VAL A 93 -7.25 16.77 -14.81
C VAL A 93 -8.57 15.99 -14.73
N ILE A 94 -9.56 16.51 -13.99
CA ILE A 94 -10.89 15.90 -13.88
C ILE A 94 -11.60 15.85 -15.23
N SER A 95 -11.52 16.93 -16.03
CA SER A 95 -12.14 17.00 -17.35
C SER A 95 -11.53 15.93 -18.29
N GLU A 96 -10.20 15.83 -18.32
CA GLU A 96 -9.50 14.86 -19.16
C GLU A 96 -9.74 13.41 -18.71
N PHE A 97 -9.73 13.16 -17.40
CA PHE A 97 -10.07 11.84 -16.87
C PHE A 97 -11.48 11.43 -17.30
N ARG A 98 -12.46 12.30 -17.12
CA ARG A 98 -13.87 12.03 -17.51
C ARG A 98 -14.02 11.77 -19.00
N ARG A 99 -13.34 12.55 -19.83
CA ARG A 99 -13.35 12.35 -21.29
C ARG A 99 -12.84 10.98 -21.68
N ARG A 100 -11.75 10.52 -21.07
CA ARG A 100 -11.18 9.17 -21.31
C ARG A 100 -12.06 8.08 -20.73
N TYR A 101 -12.59 8.28 -19.55
CA TYR A 101 -13.47 7.32 -18.88
C TYR A 101 -14.74 7.02 -19.68
N GLN A 102 -15.27 8.01 -20.41
CA GLN A 102 -16.41 7.80 -21.32
C GLN A 102 -16.07 6.85 -22.48
N ALA A 103 -14.82 6.80 -22.92
CA ALA A 103 -14.37 5.89 -23.96
C ALA A 103 -14.02 4.50 -23.37
N ASP A 104 -13.21 4.47 -22.32
CA ASP A 104 -12.78 3.26 -21.61
C ASP A 104 -12.28 3.62 -20.19
N PRO A 105 -12.86 3.03 -19.12
CA PRO A 105 -12.36 3.20 -17.77
C PRO A 105 -10.87 2.91 -17.61
N LYS A 106 -10.36 1.90 -18.34
CA LYS A 106 -8.94 1.53 -18.30
C LYS A 106 -8.06 2.61 -18.92
N GLU A 107 -8.47 3.21 -20.05
CA GLU A 107 -7.71 4.32 -20.67
C GLU A 107 -7.61 5.52 -19.70
N ALA A 108 -8.67 5.80 -18.95
CA ALA A 108 -8.66 6.88 -17.97
C ALA A 108 -7.70 6.63 -16.82
N THR A 109 -7.69 5.42 -16.27
CA THR A 109 -6.79 5.04 -15.16
C THR A 109 -5.34 4.96 -15.61
N ASP A 110 -5.03 4.37 -16.78
CA ASP A 110 -3.69 4.30 -17.36
C ASP A 110 -3.12 5.72 -17.57
N TRP A 111 -3.93 6.64 -18.11
CA TRP A 111 -3.54 8.03 -18.29
C TRP A 111 -3.28 8.73 -16.95
N PHE A 112 -4.18 8.59 -15.98
CA PHE A 112 -4.06 9.25 -14.68
C PHE A 112 -2.87 8.71 -13.88
N TYR A 113 -2.59 7.41 -13.99
CA TYR A 113 -1.38 6.82 -13.38
C TYR A 113 -0.10 7.41 -13.97
N ARG A 114 -0.02 7.50 -15.31
CA ARG A 114 1.10 8.15 -16.00
C ARG A 114 1.22 9.62 -15.61
N PHE A 115 0.11 10.35 -15.58
CA PHE A 115 0.08 11.74 -15.12
C PHE A 115 0.68 11.90 -13.72
N CYS A 116 0.33 11.03 -12.76
CA CYS A 116 0.90 11.05 -11.42
C CYS A 116 2.41 10.75 -11.40
N GLN A 117 2.92 10.01 -12.36
CA GLN A 117 4.35 9.80 -12.57
C GLN A 117 5.04 11.02 -13.19
N ASP A 118 4.40 11.65 -14.18
CA ASP A 118 4.96 12.79 -14.89
C ASP A 118 4.97 14.05 -14.04
N THR A 119 4.04 14.21 -13.10
CA THR A 119 4.06 15.27 -12.08
C THR A 119 5.06 15.02 -10.94
N ASP A 120 5.82 13.93 -10.96
CA ASP A 120 6.71 13.49 -9.87
C ASP A 120 5.99 13.28 -8.52
N TYR A 121 4.67 13.16 -8.53
CA TYR A 121 3.94 12.70 -7.35
C TYR A 121 4.28 11.24 -7.04
N ILE A 122 4.36 10.40 -8.08
CA ILE A 122 4.97 9.07 -8.03
C ILE A 122 6.42 9.19 -8.50
N ARG A 123 7.35 9.19 -7.57
CA ARG A 123 8.78 9.34 -7.83
C ARG A 123 9.37 8.03 -8.37
N ARG A 124 9.30 7.84 -9.70
CA ARG A 124 9.73 6.60 -10.39
C ARG A 124 11.12 6.15 -9.97
N TYR A 125 12.06 7.08 -9.85
CA TYR A 125 13.44 6.81 -9.46
C TYR A 125 13.59 6.32 -8.00
N ARG A 126 12.69 6.71 -7.11
CA ARG A 126 12.64 6.16 -5.74
C ARG A 126 12.05 4.76 -5.74
N VAL A 127 10.94 4.55 -6.45
CA VAL A 127 10.28 3.24 -6.57
C VAL A 127 11.19 2.20 -7.23
N ALA A 128 12.00 2.61 -8.22
CA ALA A 128 12.97 1.74 -8.88
C ALA A 128 14.08 1.20 -7.96
N ARG A 129 14.25 1.76 -6.77
CA ARG A 129 15.22 1.27 -5.77
C ARG A 129 14.69 0.08 -4.97
N ASP A 130 13.36 -0.10 -4.92
CA ASP A 130 12.74 -1.20 -4.19
C ASP A 130 13.29 -2.54 -4.69
N ARG A 131 13.58 -3.46 -3.77
CA ARG A 131 13.98 -4.81 -4.11
C ARG A 131 12.76 -5.71 -4.12
N LYS A 132 12.46 -6.32 -5.27
CA LYS A 132 11.27 -7.14 -5.48
C LYS A 132 11.67 -8.52 -6.01
N TRP A 133 11.06 -9.56 -5.47
CA TRP A 133 11.18 -10.95 -5.96
C TRP A 133 9.96 -11.76 -5.58
N THR A 134 9.83 -12.96 -6.13
CA THR A 134 8.82 -13.94 -5.73
C THR A 134 9.46 -15.09 -4.97
N ALA A 135 8.71 -15.71 -4.07
CA ALA A 135 9.13 -16.90 -3.34
C ALA A 135 8.05 -17.98 -3.42
N ALA A 136 8.45 -19.20 -3.80
CA ALA A 136 7.55 -20.34 -3.87
C ALA A 136 7.20 -20.84 -2.46
N THR A 137 5.91 -21.07 -2.21
CA THR A 137 5.39 -21.55 -0.94
C THR A 137 4.31 -22.62 -1.16
N PRO A 138 3.87 -23.34 -0.13
CA PRO A 138 2.72 -24.27 -0.22
C PRO A 138 1.41 -23.62 -0.67
N TYR A 139 1.33 -22.27 -0.59
CA TYR A 139 0.17 -21.46 -0.95
C TYR A 139 0.27 -20.78 -2.32
N GLY A 140 1.33 -21.06 -3.05
CA GLY A 140 1.67 -20.43 -4.32
C GLY A 140 2.88 -19.49 -4.20
N GLU A 141 3.14 -18.72 -5.23
CA GLU A 141 4.22 -17.73 -5.24
C GLU A 141 3.78 -16.46 -4.50
N LEU A 142 4.49 -16.13 -3.42
CA LEU A 142 4.29 -14.88 -2.69
C LEU A 142 5.20 -13.79 -3.24
N ASP A 143 4.70 -12.56 -3.31
CA ASP A 143 5.46 -11.38 -3.68
C ASP A 143 6.17 -10.80 -2.47
N ILE A 144 7.47 -10.54 -2.58
CA ILE A 144 8.28 -9.96 -1.52
C ILE A 144 8.87 -8.64 -2.00
N THR A 145 8.68 -7.59 -1.21
CA THR A 145 9.24 -6.26 -1.50
C THR A 145 9.94 -5.71 -0.26
N ILE A 146 11.23 -5.38 -0.38
CA ILE A 146 11.90 -4.48 0.56
C ILE A 146 11.66 -3.07 0.04
N ASN A 147 10.84 -2.30 0.77
CA ASN A 147 10.46 -0.97 0.36
C ASN A 147 11.55 0.04 0.72
N LEU A 148 12.19 0.61 -0.30
CA LEU A 148 13.22 1.66 -0.19
C LEU A 148 12.70 3.03 -0.67
N SER A 149 11.50 3.07 -1.24
CA SER A 149 10.88 4.29 -1.76
C SER A 149 10.27 5.17 -0.66
N LYS A 150 9.86 4.55 0.46
CA LYS A 150 9.37 5.27 1.64
C LYS A 150 10.56 5.73 2.47
N PRO A 151 10.83 7.06 2.56
CA PRO A 151 11.96 7.55 3.31
C PRO A 151 11.81 7.18 4.79
N GLU A 152 12.86 6.56 5.36
CA GLU A 152 12.98 6.40 6.80
C GLU A 152 13.25 7.80 7.39
N LYS A 153 12.47 8.17 8.40
CA LYS A 153 12.66 9.45 9.05
C LYS A 153 13.88 9.38 9.96
N ASP A 154 14.86 10.25 9.72
CA ASP A 154 15.96 10.49 10.64
C ASP A 154 15.41 10.83 12.04
N PRO A 155 15.99 10.30 13.14
CA PRO A 155 15.61 10.64 14.51
C PRO A 155 15.52 12.13 14.79
N LYS A 156 16.40 12.95 14.21
CA LYS A 156 16.35 14.41 14.29
C LYS A 156 15.12 14.99 13.60
N ALA A 157 14.76 14.46 12.41
CA ALA A 157 13.55 14.86 11.68
C ALA A 157 12.27 14.46 12.44
N ILE A 158 12.27 13.31 13.12
CA ILE A 158 11.16 12.88 13.98
C ILE A 158 11.00 13.83 15.16
N ALA A 159 12.11 14.21 15.83
CA ALA A 159 12.10 15.13 16.96
C ALA A 159 11.62 16.53 16.52
N ALA A 160 12.11 17.04 15.40
CA ALA A 160 11.68 18.32 14.83
C ALA A 160 10.19 18.31 14.45
N ALA A 161 9.70 17.22 13.86
CA ALA A 161 8.29 17.06 13.51
C ALA A 161 7.37 17.00 14.75
N LYS A 162 7.84 16.42 15.87
CA LYS A 162 7.10 16.43 17.14
C LYS A 162 7.05 17.81 17.78
N ALA A 163 8.14 18.60 17.67
CA ALA A 163 8.25 19.95 18.19
C ALA A 163 7.51 21.00 17.33
N ALA A 164 7.18 20.67 16.07
CA ALA A 164 6.49 21.57 15.16
C ALA A 164 5.04 21.84 15.64
N PRO A 165 4.50 23.07 15.40
CA PRO A 165 3.11 23.37 15.70
C PRO A 165 2.16 22.35 15.09
N GLN A 166 1.27 21.79 15.89
CA GLN A 166 0.24 20.88 15.41
C GLN A 166 -0.91 21.69 14.83
N THR A 167 -1.33 21.34 13.63
CA THR A 167 -2.48 21.95 12.97
C THR A 167 -3.49 20.86 12.61
N SER A 168 -4.76 21.24 12.57
CA SER A 168 -5.86 20.35 12.17
C SER A 168 -6.14 20.38 10.67
N TYR A 169 -5.27 21.00 9.86
CA TYR A 169 -5.44 21.13 8.40
C TYR A 169 -4.17 20.73 7.64
N PRO A 170 -4.27 19.78 6.71
CA PRO A 170 -5.35 18.78 6.58
C PRO A 170 -5.45 17.89 7.83
N LYS A 171 -6.64 17.36 8.13
CA LYS A 171 -6.86 16.51 9.33
C LYS A 171 -6.04 15.22 9.31
N CYS A 172 -5.90 14.59 8.13
CA CYS A 172 -5.03 13.44 7.92
C CYS A 172 -4.48 13.41 6.49
N GLN A 173 -3.62 12.45 6.18
CA GLN A 173 -2.99 12.32 4.86
C GLN A 173 -3.95 11.88 3.74
N LEU A 174 -5.16 11.40 4.08
CA LEU A 174 -6.20 10.98 3.14
C LEU A 174 -7.29 12.03 2.92
N CYS A 175 -7.26 13.16 3.63
CA CYS A 175 -8.23 14.22 3.41
C CYS A 175 -8.02 14.88 2.04
N ARG A 176 -9.13 15.19 1.34
CA ARG A 176 -9.10 15.87 0.03
C ARG A 176 -8.35 17.19 0.05
N GLU A 177 -8.27 17.83 1.22
CA GLU A 177 -7.54 19.08 1.46
C GLU A 177 -6.02 18.94 1.28
N ASN A 178 -5.51 17.73 1.10
CA ASN A 178 -4.12 17.52 0.70
C ASN A 178 -3.85 17.95 -0.74
N GLU A 179 -4.84 17.93 -1.64
CA GLU A 179 -4.65 18.33 -3.04
C GLU A 179 -4.13 19.77 -3.13
N GLY A 180 -2.95 19.95 -3.70
CA GLY A 180 -2.31 21.26 -3.81
C GLY A 180 -1.71 21.82 -2.51
N TYR A 181 -1.72 21.06 -1.40
CA TYR A 181 -1.18 21.53 -0.12
C TYR A 181 0.35 21.65 -0.13
N ALA A 182 0.87 22.81 0.34
CA ALA A 182 2.32 23.09 0.32
C ALA A 182 3.15 22.21 1.24
N GLY A 183 2.51 21.53 2.19
CA GLY A 183 3.24 20.74 3.17
C GLY A 183 3.85 21.56 4.30
N ARG A 184 4.54 20.89 5.20
CA ARG A 184 5.29 21.43 6.33
C ARG A 184 6.18 20.34 6.92
N LEU A 185 7.04 20.66 7.89
CA LEU A 185 8.00 19.71 8.49
C LEU A 185 7.40 18.38 8.95
N ASN A 186 6.15 18.38 9.42
CA ASN A 186 5.45 17.18 9.88
C ASN A 186 4.31 16.70 8.96
N HIS A 187 4.15 17.30 7.77
CA HIS A 187 3.14 16.89 6.81
C HIS A 187 3.68 17.05 5.37
N PRO A 188 3.58 16.04 4.50
CA PRO A 188 4.18 16.08 3.18
C PRO A 188 3.54 17.14 2.27
N ALA A 189 4.35 17.72 1.38
CA ALA A 189 3.86 18.57 0.29
C ALA A 189 3.06 17.75 -0.73
N ARG A 190 2.08 18.41 -1.37
CA ARG A 190 1.13 17.81 -2.31
C ARG A 190 0.73 18.78 -3.43
N GLN A 191 1.56 19.79 -3.77
CA GLN A 191 1.25 20.74 -4.83
C GLN A 191 1.12 20.06 -6.19
N ASN A 192 1.87 18.98 -6.41
CA ASN A 192 1.86 18.15 -7.62
C ASN A 192 0.89 16.96 -7.55
N HIS A 193 0.07 16.88 -6.50
CA HIS A 193 -0.92 15.82 -6.31
C HIS A 193 -2.29 16.25 -6.82
N ARG A 194 -3.00 15.33 -7.49
CA ARG A 194 -4.39 15.50 -7.94
C ARG A 194 -5.20 14.28 -7.54
N ILE A 195 -6.49 14.52 -7.31
CA ILE A 195 -7.49 13.50 -7.02
C ILE A 195 -8.64 13.61 -8.01
N VAL A 196 -9.27 12.50 -8.31
CA VAL A 196 -10.41 12.43 -9.23
C VAL A 196 -11.67 12.12 -8.45
N PRO A 197 -12.71 12.96 -8.52
CA PRO A 197 -13.99 12.67 -7.88
C PRO A 197 -14.70 11.52 -8.59
N ILE A 198 -15.14 10.55 -7.80
CA ILE A 198 -15.96 9.41 -8.22
C ILE A 198 -17.17 9.30 -7.29
N THR A 199 -18.22 8.65 -7.74
CA THR A 199 -19.41 8.42 -6.91
C THR A 199 -19.48 6.94 -6.57
N ILE A 200 -19.48 6.60 -5.29
CA ILE A 200 -19.63 5.23 -4.82
C ILE A 200 -20.86 5.16 -3.90
N ASN A 201 -21.80 4.28 -4.22
CA ASN A 201 -23.02 4.12 -3.46
C ASN A 201 -23.76 5.45 -3.21
N GLN A 202 -23.78 6.33 -4.24
CA GLN A 202 -24.38 7.69 -4.23
C GLN A 202 -23.71 8.68 -3.26
N GLU A 203 -22.51 8.38 -2.75
CA GLU A 203 -21.71 9.25 -1.91
C GLU A 203 -20.51 9.82 -2.68
N ASP A 204 -19.98 10.95 -2.22
CA ASP A 204 -18.79 11.59 -2.80
C ASP A 204 -17.51 10.86 -2.32
N TRP A 205 -16.79 10.29 -3.26
CA TRP A 205 -15.50 9.64 -3.06
C TRP A 205 -14.47 10.22 -4.03
N PHE A 206 -13.20 9.90 -3.79
CA PHE A 206 -12.10 10.30 -4.67
C PHE A 206 -11.17 9.14 -4.93
N LEU A 207 -10.65 9.10 -6.14
CA LEU A 207 -9.58 8.21 -6.56
C LEU A 207 -8.25 8.97 -6.57
N GLN A 208 -7.23 8.41 -5.95
CA GLN A 208 -5.83 8.85 -6.04
C GLN A 208 -4.90 7.66 -6.12
N TYR A 209 -3.70 7.84 -6.66
CA TYR A 209 -2.66 6.82 -6.56
C TYR A 209 -1.82 6.99 -5.30
N SER A 210 -1.23 5.89 -4.83
CA SER A 210 -0.25 5.91 -3.74
C SER A 210 1.13 6.28 -4.30
N PRO A 211 1.86 7.22 -3.69
CA PRO A 211 3.21 7.54 -4.15
C PRO A 211 4.24 6.43 -3.89
N TYR A 212 3.89 5.42 -3.10
CA TYR A 212 4.81 4.33 -2.72
C TYR A 212 4.79 3.13 -3.67
N VAL A 213 3.76 2.99 -4.50
CA VAL A 213 3.63 1.96 -5.55
C VAL A 213 4.06 0.56 -5.09
N TYR A 214 3.39 0.02 -4.10
CA TYR A 214 3.69 -1.34 -3.62
C TYR A 214 3.43 -2.40 -4.71
N TYR A 215 2.45 -2.15 -5.58
CA TYR A 215 2.11 -2.93 -6.78
C TYR A 215 1.62 -2.00 -7.89
N ASN A 216 1.42 -2.55 -9.09
CA ASN A 216 1.01 -1.74 -10.25
C ASN A 216 -0.30 -0.99 -10.01
N GLU A 217 -0.29 0.30 -10.30
CA GLU A 217 -1.44 1.20 -10.16
C GLU A 217 -2.07 1.19 -8.75
N HIS A 218 -1.22 1.02 -7.71
CA HIS A 218 -1.69 1.07 -6.32
C HIS A 218 -2.43 2.38 -6.06
N CYS A 219 -3.75 2.28 -5.86
CA CYS A 219 -4.62 3.41 -5.63
C CYS A 219 -5.25 3.39 -4.23
N ILE A 220 -5.67 4.57 -3.80
CA ILE A 220 -6.47 4.79 -2.61
C ILE A 220 -7.80 5.40 -3.06
N VAL A 221 -8.89 4.80 -2.62
CA VAL A 221 -10.25 5.27 -2.82
C VAL A 221 -10.73 5.82 -1.50
N LEU A 222 -10.80 7.15 -1.38
CA LEU A 222 -11.03 7.83 -0.11
C LEU A 222 -12.42 8.47 -0.05
N ASN A 223 -13.06 8.39 1.11
CA ASN A 223 -14.33 9.06 1.37
C ASN A 223 -14.14 10.58 1.31
N GLY A 224 -15.06 11.30 0.69
CA GLY A 224 -15.04 12.77 0.63
C GLY A 224 -15.17 13.44 2.00
N HIS A 225 -15.62 12.71 3.01
CA HIS A 225 -15.75 13.15 4.40
C HIS A 225 -14.78 12.40 5.31
N HIS A 226 -14.18 13.11 6.26
CA HIS A 226 -13.31 12.53 7.27
C HIS A 226 -14.16 11.80 8.34
N THR A 227 -14.53 10.56 8.05
CA THR A 227 -15.32 9.69 8.91
C THR A 227 -14.54 8.40 9.23
N PRO A 228 -14.67 7.83 10.44
CA PRO A 228 -13.99 6.58 10.78
C PRO A 228 -14.37 5.43 9.86
N MET A 229 -13.42 4.52 9.66
CA MET A 229 -13.66 3.26 8.95
C MET A 229 -14.64 2.39 9.72
N LYS A 230 -15.48 1.69 8.99
CA LYS A 230 -16.40 0.70 9.53
C LYS A 230 -16.61 -0.41 8.48
N ILE A 231 -16.53 -1.66 8.93
CA ILE A 231 -16.90 -2.80 8.09
C ILE A 231 -18.36 -3.17 8.38
N ASP A 232 -19.22 -2.96 7.39
CA ASP A 232 -20.64 -3.29 7.46
C ASP A 232 -21.19 -3.58 6.06
N LYS A 233 -22.51 -3.79 5.96
CA LYS A 233 -23.21 -4.05 4.70
C LYS A 233 -22.92 -2.99 3.62
N ALA A 234 -22.82 -1.72 4.04
CA ALA A 234 -22.54 -0.62 3.10
C ALA A 234 -21.12 -0.72 2.52
N THR A 235 -20.16 -1.20 3.30
CA THR A 235 -18.80 -1.45 2.83
C THR A 235 -18.77 -2.43 1.66
N PHE A 236 -19.48 -3.57 1.77
CA PHE A 236 -19.53 -4.55 0.67
C PHE A 236 -20.17 -3.96 -0.60
N ARG A 237 -21.25 -3.17 -0.46
CA ARG A 237 -21.85 -2.44 -1.58
C ARG A 237 -20.86 -1.47 -2.23
N LYS A 238 -20.13 -0.70 -1.44
CA LYS A 238 -19.15 0.28 -1.91
C LYS A 238 -18.03 -0.40 -2.71
N LEU A 239 -17.51 -1.53 -2.22
CA LEU A 239 -16.46 -2.28 -2.91
C LEU A 239 -16.96 -2.83 -4.25
N LEU A 240 -18.16 -3.42 -4.29
CA LEU A 240 -18.75 -3.97 -5.52
C LEU A 240 -19.13 -2.86 -6.51
N ASP A 241 -19.61 -1.71 -6.04
CA ASP A 241 -19.91 -0.55 -6.89
C ASP A 241 -18.62 0.02 -7.53
N PHE A 242 -17.51 0.04 -6.79
CA PHE A 242 -16.22 0.45 -7.35
C PHE A 242 -15.74 -0.48 -8.47
N VAL A 243 -15.75 -1.79 -8.28
CA VAL A 243 -15.29 -2.74 -9.33
C VAL A 243 -16.25 -2.79 -10.53
N LYS A 244 -17.50 -2.39 -10.36
CA LYS A 244 -18.45 -2.20 -11.47
C LYS A 244 -18.04 -1.03 -12.36
N GLN A 245 -17.51 0.06 -11.76
CA GLN A 245 -17.02 1.23 -12.46
C GLN A 245 -15.61 1.02 -13.05
N PHE A 246 -14.76 0.23 -12.37
CA PHE A 246 -13.38 -0.09 -12.76
C PHE A 246 -13.15 -1.60 -12.78
N PRO A 247 -13.72 -2.34 -13.76
CA PRO A 247 -13.72 -3.81 -13.75
C PRO A 247 -12.32 -4.44 -13.92
N HIS A 248 -11.34 -3.68 -14.32
CA HIS A 248 -9.93 -4.10 -14.43
C HIS A 248 -9.16 -3.95 -13.12
N TYR A 249 -9.78 -3.37 -12.07
CA TYR A 249 -9.19 -3.20 -10.73
C TYR A 249 -9.77 -4.20 -9.74
N PHE A 250 -8.96 -4.55 -8.74
CA PHE A 250 -9.46 -5.03 -7.46
C PHE A 250 -9.61 -3.83 -6.50
N VAL A 251 -10.38 -3.99 -5.45
CA VAL A 251 -10.46 -3.06 -4.32
C VAL A 251 -10.73 -3.81 -3.02
N GLY A 252 -10.12 -3.39 -1.94
CA GLY A 252 -10.36 -3.98 -0.63
C GLY A 252 -10.28 -2.95 0.50
N SER A 253 -10.82 -3.33 1.64
CA SER A 253 -10.74 -2.53 2.87
C SER A 253 -9.83 -3.19 3.89
N ASN A 254 -9.02 -2.40 4.59
CA ASN A 254 -8.46 -2.87 5.85
C ASN A 254 -9.59 -3.18 6.84
N ALA A 255 -9.30 -4.02 7.81
CA ALA A 255 -10.21 -4.25 8.93
C ALA A 255 -10.37 -2.98 9.78
N ASP A 256 -11.52 -2.84 10.45
CA ASP A 256 -11.90 -1.66 11.24
C ASP A 256 -11.50 -1.74 12.72
N LEU A 257 -10.80 -2.80 13.14
CA LEU A 257 -10.30 -2.97 14.51
C LEU A 257 -8.78 -2.75 14.59
N PRO A 258 -8.25 -2.26 15.71
CA PRO A 258 -6.81 -2.14 15.95
C PRO A 258 -6.09 -3.49 15.77
N ILE A 259 -4.77 -3.47 15.58
CA ILE A 259 -3.89 -4.65 15.39
C ILE A 259 -4.09 -5.33 14.03
N VAL A 260 -5.33 -5.58 13.62
CA VAL A 260 -5.68 -6.24 12.34
C VAL A 260 -6.10 -5.26 11.25
N GLY A 261 -6.21 -3.95 11.59
CA GLY A 261 -6.54 -2.88 10.67
C GLY A 261 -5.33 -2.17 10.07
N GLY A 262 -5.60 -1.20 9.20
CA GLY A 262 -4.59 -0.29 8.64
C GLY A 262 -4.15 0.80 9.61
N SER A 263 -3.21 1.62 9.16
CA SER A 263 -2.64 2.72 9.98
C SER A 263 -3.55 3.93 10.15
N ILE A 264 -4.58 4.10 9.32
CA ILE A 264 -5.52 5.23 9.34
C ILE A 264 -6.95 4.69 9.45
N LEU A 265 -7.39 4.45 10.68
CA LEU A 265 -8.76 4.01 10.97
C LEU A 265 -9.75 5.17 11.08
N SER A 266 -9.25 6.40 11.21
CA SER A 266 -10.07 7.61 11.40
C SER A 266 -10.67 8.18 10.12
N HIS A 267 -10.27 7.68 8.95
CA HIS A 267 -10.76 8.13 7.65
C HIS A 267 -11.12 6.93 6.78
N ASP A 268 -12.39 6.79 6.44
CA ASP A 268 -12.91 5.69 5.60
C ASP A 268 -12.27 5.73 4.21
N HIS A 269 -11.63 4.62 3.85
CA HIS A 269 -10.90 4.50 2.58
C HIS A 269 -10.69 3.02 2.22
N PHE A 270 -10.51 2.79 0.93
CA PHE A 270 -10.17 1.49 0.36
C PHE A 270 -8.83 1.57 -0.37
N GLN A 271 -8.20 0.43 -0.60
CA GLN A 271 -7.02 0.30 -1.45
C GLN A 271 -7.36 -0.60 -2.63
N GLY A 272 -6.91 -0.22 -3.79
CA GLY A 272 -7.16 -0.96 -5.02
C GLY A 272 -6.03 -0.81 -6.03
N GLY A 273 -6.24 -1.30 -7.23
CA GLY A 273 -5.29 -1.17 -8.34
C GLY A 273 -5.39 -2.30 -9.35
N HIS A 274 -4.55 -2.21 -10.36
CA HIS A 274 -4.47 -3.19 -11.43
C HIS A 274 -3.36 -4.20 -11.13
N TYR A 275 -3.64 -5.18 -10.28
CA TYR A 275 -2.69 -6.20 -9.86
C TYR A 275 -3.38 -7.50 -9.48
N THR A 276 -2.77 -8.64 -9.79
CA THR A 276 -3.27 -9.97 -9.47
C THR A 276 -2.40 -10.60 -8.39
N PHE A 277 -2.92 -10.66 -7.16
CA PHE A 277 -2.21 -11.19 -6.01
C PHE A 277 -2.22 -12.72 -5.94
N ALA A 278 -1.31 -13.28 -5.13
CA ALA A 278 -1.23 -14.71 -4.89
C ALA A 278 -2.54 -15.30 -4.33
N MET A 279 -3.21 -14.59 -3.41
CA MET A 279 -4.49 -15.03 -2.85
C MET A 279 -5.59 -15.15 -3.91
N GLU A 280 -5.62 -14.26 -4.90
CA GLU A 280 -6.58 -14.33 -6.00
C GLU A 280 -6.39 -15.60 -6.84
N LYS A 281 -5.12 -16.00 -7.08
CA LYS A 281 -4.74 -17.20 -7.83
C LYS A 281 -4.98 -18.49 -7.04
N ALA A 282 -5.07 -18.39 -5.71
CA ALA A 282 -5.25 -19.55 -4.84
C ALA A 282 -6.56 -20.28 -5.12
N PRO A 283 -6.56 -21.62 -5.24
CA PRO A 283 -7.78 -22.39 -5.53
C PRO A 283 -8.69 -22.46 -4.32
N VAL A 284 -9.97 -22.66 -4.58
CA VAL A 284 -10.94 -23.11 -3.57
C VAL A 284 -10.61 -24.55 -3.18
N GLU A 285 -10.27 -24.79 -1.91
CA GLU A 285 -9.98 -26.13 -1.41
C GLU A 285 -11.25 -26.89 -0.97
N ARG A 286 -12.30 -26.14 -0.63
CA ARG A 286 -13.58 -26.71 -0.22
C ARG A 286 -14.75 -25.83 -0.64
N THR A 287 -15.64 -26.39 -1.44
CA THR A 287 -16.92 -25.75 -1.81
C THR A 287 -17.87 -25.75 -0.60
N ILE A 288 -18.62 -24.67 -0.45
CA ILE A 288 -19.60 -24.44 0.59
C ILE A 288 -20.92 -24.04 -0.07
N THR A 289 -22.03 -24.47 0.51
CA THR A 289 -23.36 -23.98 0.14
C THR A 289 -23.99 -23.33 1.35
N PHE A 290 -24.40 -22.08 1.23
CA PHE A 290 -25.14 -21.37 2.26
C PHE A 290 -26.64 -21.53 1.98
N ARG A 291 -27.41 -21.84 3.02
CA ARG A 291 -28.85 -21.94 2.91
C ARG A 291 -29.45 -20.61 2.44
N ASP A 292 -30.39 -20.65 1.53
CA ASP A 292 -31.06 -19.52 0.86
C ASP A 292 -30.13 -18.70 -0.08
N PHE A 293 -28.90 -19.21 -0.36
CA PHE A 293 -27.91 -18.62 -1.26
C PHE A 293 -27.26 -19.67 -2.17
N GLU A 294 -28.04 -20.63 -2.63
CA GLU A 294 -27.61 -21.72 -3.52
C GLU A 294 -27.19 -21.21 -4.91
N ASP A 295 -27.58 -19.99 -5.23
CA ASP A 295 -27.24 -19.24 -6.44
C ASP A 295 -25.86 -18.53 -6.35
N VAL A 296 -25.24 -18.49 -5.16
CA VAL A 296 -23.90 -17.92 -4.92
C VAL A 296 -22.88 -19.04 -4.84
N GLU A 297 -21.88 -19.03 -5.71
CA GLU A 297 -20.73 -19.90 -5.58
C GLU A 297 -19.90 -19.47 -4.35
N ALA A 298 -19.68 -20.41 -3.41
CA ALA A 298 -18.93 -20.13 -2.20
C ALA A 298 -17.93 -21.23 -1.88
N GLY A 299 -16.80 -20.85 -1.26
CA GLY A 299 -15.80 -21.82 -0.85
C GLY A 299 -14.71 -21.27 0.06
N ILE A 300 -14.04 -22.18 0.76
CA ILE A 300 -12.83 -21.90 1.53
C ILE A 300 -11.65 -21.92 0.57
N VAL A 301 -10.87 -20.85 0.59
CA VAL A 301 -9.65 -20.71 -0.26
C VAL A 301 -8.48 -21.43 0.40
N LYS A 302 -7.69 -22.13 -0.39
CA LYS A 302 -6.41 -22.72 0.05
C LYS A 302 -5.39 -21.60 0.30
N TRP A 303 -5.48 -21.00 1.47
CA TRP A 303 -4.69 -19.86 1.86
C TRP A 303 -4.26 -19.96 3.33
N PRO A 304 -3.10 -19.38 3.75
CA PRO A 304 -2.65 -19.47 5.15
C PRO A 304 -3.57 -18.72 6.12
N MET A 305 -4.36 -17.77 5.62
CA MET A 305 -5.39 -17.09 6.40
C MET A 305 -6.78 -17.64 6.09
N SER A 306 -7.75 -17.35 6.95
CA SER A 306 -9.12 -17.91 6.87
C SER A 306 -9.96 -17.09 5.88
N VAL A 307 -10.09 -17.56 4.64
CA VAL A 307 -10.74 -16.84 3.54
C VAL A 307 -11.96 -17.59 3.05
N ILE A 308 -13.12 -16.92 3.00
CA ILE A 308 -14.33 -17.36 2.31
C ILE A 308 -14.41 -16.56 1.02
N ARG A 309 -14.40 -17.23 -0.14
CA ARG A 309 -14.61 -16.64 -1.46
C ARG A 309 -16.04 -16.83 -1.90
N LEU A 310 -16.65 -15.74 -2.36
CA LEU A 310 -18.01 -15.70 -2.90
C LEU A 310 -17.96 -15.21 -4.34
N ARG A 311 -18.76 -15.82 -5.25
CA ARG A 311 -18.90 -15.39 -6.64
C ARG A 311 -20.37 -15.40 -7.07
N CYS A 312 -20.81 -14.36 -7.76
CA CYS A 312 -22.14 -14.25 -8.33
C CYS A 312 -22.19 -13.16 -9.41
N GLU A 313 -23.10 -13.27 -10.36
CA GLU A 313 -23.41 -12.19 -11.30
C GLU A 313 -24.19 -11.05 -10.64
N ASP A 314 -24.96 -11.35 -9.60
CA ASP A 314 -25.77 -10.39 -8.86
C ASP A 314 -25.00 -9.87 -7.64
N ASP A 315 -24.61 -8.58 -7.70
CA ASP A 315 -23.88 -7.89 -6.63
C ASP A 315 -24.70 -7.78 -5.34
N GLN A 316 -26.03 -7.69 -5.42
CA GLN A 316 -26.89 -7.60 -4.23
C GLN A 316 -26.93 -8.91 -3.45
N ARG A 317 -26.94 -10.05 -4.14
CA ARG A 317 -26.85 -11.37 -3.52
C ARG A 317 -25.53 -11.54 -2.76
N LEU A 318 -24.41 -11.07 -3.34
CA LEU A 318 -23.11 -11.09 -2.66
C LEU A 318 -23.14 -10.21 -1.40
N VAL A 319 -23.70 -9.01 -1.48
CA VAL A 319 -23.82 -8.11 -0.33
C VAL A 319 -24.66 -8.73 0.80
N GLU A 320 -25.78 -9.37 0.47
CA GLU A 320 -26.65 -10.01 1.45
C GLU A 320 -25.95 -11.16 2.18
N LEU A 321 -25.28 -12.04 1.42
CA LEU A 321 -24.55 -13.15 2.01
C LEU A 321 -23.32 -12.67 2.82
N ALA A 322 -22.57 -11.70 2.31
CA ALA A 322 -21.42 -11.14 3.02
C ALA A 322 -21.84 -10.49 4.35
N ASP A 323 -22.96 -9.76 4.36
CA ASP A 323 -23.53 -9.17 5.58
C ASP A 323 -23.95 -10.23 6.59
N ARG A 324 -24.58 -11.32 6.12
CA ARG A 324 -24.95 -12.47 6.95
C ARG A 324 -23.70 -13.14 7.56
N ILE A 325 -22.66 -13.37 6.76
CA ILE A 325 -21.38 -13.93 7.24
C ILE A 325 -20.73 -12.99 8.26
N LEU A 326 -20.69 -11.68 7.99
CA LEU A 326 -20.14 -10.69 8.93
C LEU A 326 -20.90 -10.68 10.27
N ALA A 327 -22.22 -10.69 10.22
CA ALA A 327 -23.05 -10.70 11.42
C ALA A 327 -22.82 -11.97 12.27
N ALA A 328 -22.75 -13.14 11.61
CA ALA A 328 -22.42 -14.40 12.28
C ALA A 328 -21.00 -14.36 12.86
N TRP A 329 -20.00 -13.84 12.10
CA TRP A 329 -18.62 -13.78 12.56
C TRP A 329 -18.45 -12.85 13.75
N ARG A 330 -19.08 -11.68 13.75
CA ARG A 330 -19.00 -10.72 14.87
C ARG A 330 -19.49 -11.31 16.21
N GLY A 331 -20.46 -12.22 16.18
CA GLY A 331 -20.96 -12.89 17.37
C GLY A 331 -20.32 -14.26 17.66
N TYR A 332 -19.37 -14.72 16.81
CA TYR A 332 -18.89 -16.11 16.90
C TYR A 332 -17.84 -16.27 18.00
N THR A 333 -18.08 -17.23 18.90
CA THR A 333 -17.12 -17.67 19.92
C THR A 333 -16.97 -19.19 19.84
N ASP A 334 -15.73 -19.66 19.66
CA ASP A 334 -15.33 -21.07 19.75
C ASP A 334 -14.10 -21.17 20.66
N LYS A 335 -14.33 -21.51 21.92
CA LYS A 335 -13.27 -21.62 22.94
C LYS A 335 -12.23 -22.68 22.59
N ALA A 336 -12.63 -23.74 21.90
CA ALA A 336 -11.72 -24.80 21.50
C ALA A 336 -10.72 -24.34 20.41
N ALA A 337 -11.11 -23.39 19.57
CA ALA A 337 -10.28 -22.74 18.58
C ALA A 337 -9.63 -21.44 19.07
N PHE A 338 -9.80 -21.07 20.36
CA PHE A 338 -9.39 -19.81 20.95
C PHE A 338 -9.99 -18.56 20.28
N VAL A 339 -11.15 -18.70 19.65
CA VAL A 339 -11.88 -17.58 19.03
C VAL A 339 -12.89 -17.02 20.04
N PHE A 340 -12.78 -15.73 20.32
CA PHE A 340 -13.71 -15.01 21.19
C PHE A 340 -14.25 -13.80 20.43
N ALA A 341 -15.58 -13.66 20.41
CA ALA A 341 -16.25 -12.53 19.79
C ALA A 341 -15.92 -11.21 20.51
N GLU A 342 -15.83 -11.28 21.85
CA GLU A 342 -15.54 -10.14 22.69
C GLU A 342 -14.83 -10.58 24.00
N THR A 343 -14.13 -9.65 24.66
CA THR A 343 -13.60 -9.80 26.01
C THR A 343 -13.86 -8.49 26.75
N ASP A 344 -14.52 -8.55 27.90
CA ASP A 344 -14.87 -7.37 28.72
C ASP A 344 -15.62 -6.27 27.93
N GLY A 345 -16.43 -6.67 26.95
CA GLY A 345 -17.20 -5.77 26.09
C GLY A 345 -16.44 -5.20 24.89
N GLU A 346 -15.16 -5.52 24.73
CA GLU A 346 -14.38 -5.12 23.56
C GLU A 346 -14.49 -6.17 22.45
N PRO A 347 -14.93 -5.79 21.22
CA PRO A 347 -15.09 -6.71 20.11
C PRO A 347 -13.75 -7.12 19.49
N HIS A 348 -13.64 -8.38 19.06
CA HIS A 348 -12.44 -8.93 18.44
C HIS A 348 -12.60 -9.35 17.00
N ASN A 349 -13.80 -9.76 16.58
CA ASN A 349 -14.04 -10.30 15.26
C ASN A 349 -14.38 -9.20 14.24
N THR A 350 -13.70 -9.23 13.10
CA THR A 350 -13.96 -8.38 11.95
C THR A 350 -13.54 -9.07 10.66
N ILE A 351 -13.71 -8.43 9.52
CA ILE A 351 -13.37 -8.96 8.19
C ILE A 351 -12.50 -7.95 7.43
N THR A 352 -11.54 -8.45 6.67
CA THR A 352 -10.85 -7.74 5.60
C THR A 352 -11.48 -8.18 4.27
N PRO A 353 -12.38 -7.37 3.65
CA PRO A 353 -13.05 -7.71 2.41
C PRO A 353 -12.26 -7.24 1.19
N ILE A 354 -12.23 -8.07 0.13
CA ILE A 354 -11.58 -7.75 -1.15
C ILE A 354 -12.53 -8.12 -2.30
N ALA A 355 -12.82 -7.16 -3.17
CA ALA A 355 -13.69 -7.32 -4.33
C ALA A 355 -12.93 -7.17 -5.64
N ARG A 356 -13.38 -7.90 -6.67
CA ARG A 356 -12.92 -7.78 -8.06
C ARG A 356 -13.94 -8.35 -9.04
N MET A 357 -13.76 -8.03 -10.31
CA MET A 357 -14.47 -8.72 -11.39
C MET A 357 -13.61 -9.88 -11.89
N ARG A 358 -14.19 -11.05 -12.06
CA ARG A 358 -13.52 -12.22 -12.61
C ARG A 358 -14.46 -12.97 -13.56
N GLU A 359 -14.04 -13.15 -14.80
CA GLU A 359 -14.83 -13.87 -15.81
C GLU A 359 -16.29 -13.36 -15.96
N GLY A 360 -16.46 -12.04 -15.81
CA GLY A 360 -17.79 -11.40 -15.93
C GLY A 360 -18.64 -11.45 -14.66
N GLN A 361 -18.18 -12.08 -13.59
CA GLN A 361 -18.86 -12.15 -12.30
C GLN A 361 -18.17 -11.29 -11.25
N PHE A 362 -18.92 -10.86 -10.25
CA PHE A 362 -18.37 -10.29 -9.04
C PHE A 362 -17.75 -11.38 -8.17
N GLU A 363 -16.55 -11.15 -7.69
CA GLU A 363 -15.87 -12.02 -6.72
C GLU A 363 -15.53 -11.22 -5.46
N LEU A 364 -15.90 -11.75 -4.29
CA LEU A 364 -15.68 -11.13 -2.99
C LEU A 364 -14.98 -12.13 -2.07
N ASP A 365 -13.76 -11.83 -1.66
CA ASP A 365 -13.04 -12.57 -0.63
C ASP A 365 -13.26 -11.92 0.74
N LEU A 366 -13.72 -12.71 1.69
CA LEU A 366 -13.95 -12.34 3.08
C LEU A 366 -12.88 -12.98 3.96
N VAL A 367 -11.86 -12.21 4.36
CA VAL A 367 -10.80 -12.70 5.24
C VAL A 367 -11.19 -12.46 6.67
N LEU A 368 -11.40 -13.53 7.43
CA LEU A 368 -11.79 -13.48 8.85
C LEU A 368 -10.60 -13.00 9.69
N ARG A 369 -10.82 -12.00 10.53
CA ARG A 369 -9.81 -11.40 11.41
C ARG A 369 -10.28 -11.40 12.85
N ASN A 370 -9.32 -11.49 13.78
CA ASN A 370 -9.56 -11.36 15.21
C ASN A 370 -8.35 -10.67 15.86
N ASN A 371 -8.58 -9.69 16.74
CA ASN A 371 -7.53 -8.86 17.33
C ASN A 371 -7.26 -9.15 18.81
N ILE A 372 -7.73 -10.29 19.31
CA ILE A 372 -7.54 -10.65 20.73
C ILE A 372 -6.05 -10.68 21.10
N THR A 373 -5.75 -10.16 22.28
CA THR A 373 -4.41 -10.18 22.89
C THR A 373 -4.39 -11.01 24.16
N THR A 374 -3.23 -11.51 24.55
CA THR A 374 -2.98 -12.19 25.83
C THR A 374 -1.67 -11.65 26.42
N GLU A 375 -1.36 -12.02 27.67
CA GLU A 375 -0.05 -11.71 28.27
C GLU A 375 1.11 -12.30 27.45
N GLU A 376 0.91 -13.50 26.89
CA GLU A 376 1.90 -14.18 26.04
C GLU A 376 2.01 -13.50 24.66
N TYR A 377 0.90 -13.03 24.09
CA TYR A 377 0.82 -12.40 22.78
C TYR A 377 0.27 -10.95 22.86
N PRO A 378 1.04 -10.01 23.41
CA PRO A 378 0.57 -8.63 23.63
C PRO A 378 0.35 -7.82 22.36
N LEU A 379 0.93 -8.27 21.21
CA LEU A 379 0.72 -7.68 19.89
C LEU A 379 -0.45 -8.33 19.14
N GLY A 380 -1.04 -9.39 19.66
CA GLY A 380 -2.14 -10.15 19.09
C GLY A 380 -1.84 -11.64 18.99
N VAL A 381 -2.83 -12.48 19.32
CA VAL A 381 -2.75 -13.94 19.14
C VAL A 381 -2.68 -14.29 17.64
N TYR A 382 -3.42 -13.55 16.82
CA TYR A 382 -3.46 -13.70 15.35
C TYR A 382 -2.62 -12.60 14.68
N HIS A 383 -1.35 -12.56 15.07
CA HIS A 383 -0.33 -11.61 14.65
C HIS A 383 1.00 -12.35 14.51
N PRO A 384 1.98 -11.90 13.71
CA PRO A 384 3.33 -12.50 13.70
C PRO A 384 3.91 -12.58 15.10
N HIS A 385 4.31 -13.77 15.54
CA HIS A 385 4.91 -13.97 16.84
C HIS A 385 6.39 -13.59 16.84
N GLN A 386 6.99 -13.52 18.04
CA GLN A 386 8.31 -12.92 18.29
C GLN A 386 9.43 -13.52 17.43
N GLU A 387 9.41 -14.83 17.20
CA GLU A 387 10.40 -15.54 16.39
C GLU A 387 10.48 -15.07 14.94
N LEU A 388 9.39 -14.47 14.39
CA LEU A 388 9.33 -13.95 13.04
C LEU A 388 9.64 -12.44 12.95
N HIS A 389 9.81 -11.77 14.10
CA HIS A 389 9.97 -10.29 14.13
C HIS A 389 11.30 -9.80 13.54
N HIS A 390 12.27 -10.68 13.38
CA HIS A 390 13.50 -10.34 12.68
C HIS A 390 13.24 -10.00 11.19
N ILE A 391 12.18 -10.55 10.60
CA ILE A 391 11.74 -10.26 9.22
C ILE A 391 10.53 -9.32 9.22
N LYS A 392 9.42 -9.69 9.92
CA LYS A 392 8.17 -8.93 9.91
C LYS A 392 7.56 -8.86 11.30
N LYS A 393 7.50 -7.64 11.84
CA LYS A 393 6.92 -7.34 13.17
C LYS A 393 5.62 -6.54 13.07
N GLU A 394 5.45 -5.80 11.98
CA GLU A 394 4.34 -4.88 11.79
C GLU A 394 3.01 -5.63 11.59
N ASN A 395 1.90 -4.95 11.84
CA ASN A 395 0.55 -5.47 11.61
C ASN A 395 0.38 -5.96 10.16
N ILE A 396 -0.42 -7.01 10.00
CA ILE A 396 -0.75 -7.59 8.69
C ILE A 396 -2.00 -6.89 8.16
N GLY A 397 -1.79 -5.97 7.24
CA GLY A 397 -2.83 -5.21 6.56
C GLY A 397 -3.31 -5.87 5.27
N LEU A 398 -4.16 -5.16 4.53
CA LEU A 398 -4.80 -5.65 3.30
C LEU A 398 -3.80 -6.22 2.29
N ILE A 399 -2.69 -5.54 2.06
CA ILE A 399 -1.68 -5.91 1.04
C ILE A 399 -1.01 -7.23 1.40
N GLU A 400 -0.58 -7.36 2.66
CA GLU A 400 0.04 -8.57 3.17
C GLU A 400 -0.93 -9.75 3.17
N VAL A 401 -2.18 -9.51 3.56
CA VAL A 401 -3.26 -10.53 3.53
C VAL A 401 -3.39 -11.17 2.15
N MET A 402 -3.21 -10.40 1.09
CA MET A 402 -3.31 -10.87 -0.30
C MET A 402 -2.02 -11.56 -0.81
N GLY A 403 -0.94 -11.58 -0.02
CA GLY A 403 0.29 -12.31 -0.34
C GLY A 403 1.45 -11.47 -0.86
N LEU A 404 1.44 -10.14 -0.62
CA LEU A 404 2.58 -9.29 -0.90
C LEU A 404 3.20 -8.78 0.41
N ALA A 405 4.39 -9.25 0.72
CA ALA A 405 5.18 -8.76 1.86
C ALA A 405 5.72 -7.36 1.57
N VAL A 406 5.35 -6.39 2.39
CA VAL A 406 6.01 -5.08 2.43
C VAL A 406 6.96 -5.07 3.61
N LEU A 407 8.26 -5.21 3.33
CA LEU A 407 9.31 -5.37 4.32
C LEU A 407 10.07 -4.05 4.52
N PRO A 408 10.59 -3.79 5.75
CA PRO A 408 11.30 -2.56 6.07
C PRO A 408 12.66 -2.46 5.37
N ALA A 409 13.11 -1.22 5.09
CA ALA A 409 14.33 -0.93 4.35
C ALA A 409 15.60 -1.52 4.99
N ARG A 410 15.65 -1.60 6.35
CA ARG A 410 16.77 -2.20 7.09
C ARG A 410 17.15 -3.59 6.58
N LEU A 411 16.18 -4.39 6.13
CA LEU A 411 16.44 -5.76 5.67
C LEU A 411 17.32 -5.83 4.42
N LYS A 412 17.46 -4.77 3.64
CA LYS A 412 18.41 -4.74 2.53
C LYS A 412 19.84 -5.00 3.00
N ASP A 413 20.29 -4.29 4.02
CA ASP A 413 21.67 -4.39 4.50
C ASP A 413 21.84 -5.53 5.49
N GLU A 414 20.84 -5.81 6.30
CA GLU A 414 20.82 -6.95 7.22
C GLU A 414 20.92 -8.29 6.48
N LEU A 415 20.11 -8.53 5.44
CA LEU A 415 20.16 -9.78 4.66
C LEU A 415 21.49 -9.93 3.90
N ASN A 416 22.06 -8.85 3.40
CA ASN A 416 23.42 -8.88 2.82
C ASN A 416 24.48 -9.24 3.88
N GLY A 417 24.31 -8.77 5.11
CA GLY A 417 25.17 -9.14 6.25
C GLY A 417 25.04 -10.61 6.62
N VAL A 418 23.80 -11.09 6.74
CA VAL A 418 23.49 -12.51 7.01
C VAL A 418 24.08 -13.41 5.93
N ALA A 419 23.92 -13.08 4.65
CA ALA A 419 24.50 -13.86 3.53
C ALA A 419 26.02 -14.00 3.67
N ARG A 420 26.72 -12.90 3.93
CA ARG A 420 28.18 -12.93 4.12
C ARG A 420 28.60 -13.77 5.32
N ALA A 421 27.89 -13.64 6.44
CA ALA A 421 28.18 -14.39 7.65
C ALA A 421 27.96 -15.91 7.45
N LEU A 422 26.87 -16.30 6.78
CA LEU A 422 26.57 -17.70 6.46
C LEU A 422 27.65 -18.32 5.56
N VAL A 423 28.13 -17.60 4.55
CA VAL A 423 29.19 -18.07 3.65
C VAL A 423 30.54 -18.19 4.36
N ARG A 424 30.86 -17.29 5.30
CA ARG A 424 32.12 -17.29 6.04
C ARG A 424 32.11 -18.20 7.27
N GLY A 425 30.94 -18.56 7.76
CA GLY A 425 30.78 -19.26 9.04
C GLY A 425 30.90 -18.36 10.27
N ASP A 426 30.70 -17.03 10.08
CA ASP A 426 30.78 -16.05 11.16
C ASP A 426 29.60 -16.22 12.15
N ASP A 427 29.81 -15.85 13.43
CA ASP A 427 28.73 -15.82 14.43
C ASP A 427 27.97 -14.49 14.32
N LEU A 428 26.69 -14.55 13.92
CA LEU A 428 25.84 -13.37 13.82
C LEU A 428 25.60 -12.67 15.16
N ARG A 429 25.71 -13.39 16.29
CA ARG A 429 25.50 -12.81 17.63
C ARG A 429 26.59 -11.80 18.01
N ALA A 430 27.74 -11.85 17.31
CA ALA A 430 28.84 -10.90 17.50
C ALA A 430 28.56 -9.52 16.87
N ASP A 431 27.58 -9.41 15.96
CA ASP A 431 27.14 -8.17 15.32
C ASP A 431 25.76 -7.76 15.88
N GLU A 432 25.70 -6.64 16.59
CA GLU A 432 24.47 -6.13 17.23
C GLU A 432 23.32 -5.96 16.24
N THR A 433 23.59 -5.59 14.99
CA THR A 433 22.57 -5.40 13.94
C THR A 433 22.03 -6.70 13.39
N LEU A 434 22.85 -7.78 13.40
CA LEU A 434 22.52 -9.08 12.83
C LEU A 434 22.09 -10.12 13.88
N ALA A 435 22.37 -9.87 15.18
CA ALA A 435 22.13 -10.81 16.28
C ALA A 435 20.67 -11.34 16.31
N LYS A 436 19.70 -10.51 15.93
CA LYS A 436 18.28 -10.88 15.86
C LYS A 436 17.97 -11.95 14.81
N HIS A 437 18.84 -12.18 13.83
CA HIS A 437 18.72 -13.22 12.81
C HIS A 437 19.48 -14.50 13.16
N ALA A 438 20.20 -14.55 14.31
CA ALA A 438 21.14 -15.62 14.60
C ALA A 438 20.46 -16.99 14.71
N ASP A 439 19.35 -17.08 15.44
CA ASP A 439 18.64 -18.37 15.61
C ASP A 439 18.11 -18.90 14.28
N TRP A 440 17.51 -18.03 13.47
CA TRP A 440 17.10 -18.37 12.10
C TRP A 440 18.27 -18.81 11.22
N ALA A 441 19.41 -18.11 11.29
CA ALA A 441 20.60 -18.47 10.53
C ALA A 441 21.17 -19.84 10.93
N GLU A 442 21.11 -20.21 12.21
CA GLU A 442 21.51 -21.54 12.68
C GLU A 442 20.60 -22.66 12.09
N GLU A 443 19.27 -22.40 12.06
CA GLU A 443 18.33 -23.33 11.42
C GLU A 443 18.60 -23.45 9.92
N LEU A 444 18.94 -22.36 9.23
CA LEU A 444 19.28 -22.36 7.81
C LEU A 444 20.53 -23.18 7.52
N LYS A 445 21.58 -23.14 8.36
CA LYS A 445 22.80 -23.94 8.23
C LYS A 445 22.53 -25.44 8.30
N ILE A 446 21.46 -25.85 8.99
CA ILE A 446 21.07 -27.27 9.06
C ILE A 446 20.45 -27.73 7.73
N ARG A 447 19.72 -26.85 7.06
CA ARG A 447 18.95 -27.15 5.84
C ARG A 447 19.73 -26.91 4.55
N HIS A 448 20.70 -25.99 4.56
CA HIS A 448 21.38 -25.51 3.37
C HIS A 448 22.91 -25.45 3.54
N VAL A 449 23.62 -25.64 2.43
CA VAL A 449 25.03 -25.30 2.30
C VAL A 449 25.15 -23.98 1.57
N PHE A 450 25.65 -22.96 2.25
CA PHE A 450 25.78 -21.59 1.69
C PHE A 450 27.12 -21.41 1.00
N THR A 451 27.09 -20.91 -0.23
CA THR A 451 28.24 -20.48 -1.02
C THR A 451 28.07 -19.03 -1.47
N ALA A 452 29.13 -18.42 -1.98
CA ALA A 452 29.04 -17.05 -2.51
C ALA A 452 28.04 -16.92 -3.68
N GLU A 453 27.85 -18.02 -4.43
CA GLU A 453 26.97 -18.05 -5.60
C GLU A 453 25.48 -18.24 -5.26
N ASN A 454 25.15 -18.94 -4.16
CA ASN A 454 23.77 -19.33 -3.86
C ASN A 454 23.15 -18.61 -2.65
N ALA A 455 23.94 -17.94 -1.81
CA ALA A 455 23.49 -17.42 -0.53
C ALA A 455 22.35 -16.40 -0.66
N GLU A 456 22.40 -15.51 -1.66
CA GLU A 456 21.37 -14.51 -1.87
C GLU A 456 20.05 -15.15 -2.29
N ASP A 457 20.07 -16.08 -3.22
CA ASP A 457 18.85 -16.73 -3.72
C ASP A 457 18.21 -17.63 -2.66
N LEU A 458 19.02 -18.38 -1.90
CA LEU A 458 18.52 -19.16 -0.77
C LEU A 458 17.84 -18.26 0.29
N LEU A 459 18.49 -17.16 0.66
CA LEU A 459 17.90 -16.23 1.63
C LEU A 459 16.60 -15.59 1.12
N ARG A 460 16.51 -15.27 -0.17
CA ARG A 460 15.26 -14.77 -0.77
C ARG A 460 14.12 -15.77 -0.62
N GLN A 461 14.37 -17.05 -0.88
CA GLN A 461 13.36 -18.10 -0.70
C GLN A 461 13.00 -18.29 0.77
N GLU A 462 13.97 -18.28 1.68
CA GLU A 462 13.74 -18.44 3.11
C GLU A 462 12.99 -17.24 3.73
N VAL A 463 13.22 -16.02 3.27
CA VAL A 463 12.41 -14.85 3.63
C VAL A 463 10.95 -15.03 3.20
N GLY A 464 10.72 -15.61 2.02
CA GLY A 464 9.37 -15.98 1.57
C GLY A 464 8.72 -17.04 2.45
N ALA A 465 9.49 -18.05 2.89
CA ALA A 465 9.00 -19.06 3.83
C ALA A 465 8.63 -18.47 5.20
N VAL A 466 9.45 -17.53 5.72
CA VAL A 466 9.11 -16.77 6.94
C VAL A 466 7.84 -15.95 6.74
N PHE A 467 7.65 -15.31 5.57
CA PHE A 467 6.43 -14.56 5.32
C PHE A 467 5.19 -15.46 5.19
N ALA A 468 5.32 -16.67 4.66
CA ALA A 468 4.21 -17.63 4.69
C ALA A 468 3.81 -17.97 6.14
N GLN A 469 4.79 -18.18 7.04
CA GLN A 469 4.53 -18.38 8.47
C GLN A 469 3.90 -17.15 9.14
N VAL A 470 4.32 -15.95 8.74
CA VAL A 470 3.67 -14.70 9.19
C VAL A 470 2.18 -14.70 8.88
N LEU A 471 1.78 -15.12 7.68
CA LEU A 471 0.37 -15.23 7.30
C LEU A 471 -0.34 -16.37 8.04
N GLU A 472 0.32 -17.50 8.29
CA GLU A 472 -0.21 -18.61 9.11
C GLU A 472 -0.47 -18.17 10.55
N HIS A 473 0.43 -17.38 11.15
CA HIS A 473 0.23 -16.81 12.48
C HIS A 473 -0.95 -15.83 12.50
N ALA A 474 -1.12 -15.03 11.44
CA ALA A 474 -2.24 -14.10 11.29
C ALA A 474 -3.59 -14.78 10.97
N GLY A 475 -3.57 -16.04 10.52
CA GLY A 475 -4.77 -16.83 10.24
C GLY A 475 -5.50 -17.25 11.52
N VAL A 476 -6.84 -17.03 11.56
CA VAL A 476 -7.66 -17.38 12.74
C VAL A 476 -7.82 -18.89 12.84
N PHE A 477 -8.29 -19.54 11.79
CA PHE A 477 -8.37 -20.99 11.71
C PHE A 477 -7.10 -21.52 11.03
N LYS A 478 -6.31 -22.30 11.78
CA LYS A 478 -5.02 -22.77 11.28
C LYS A 478 -5.16 -23.80 10.14
N CYS A 479 -4.13 -23.89 9.30
CA CYS A 479 -4.08 -24.84 8.17
C CYS A 479 -3.76 -26.27 8.61
N THR A 480 -4.27 -26.70 9.76
CA THR A 480 -4.22 -28.07 10.28
C THR A 480 -5.57 -28.76 10.08
N PRO A 481 -5.67 -30.10 10.16
CA PRO A 481 -6.96 -30.81 10.11
C PRO A 481 -7.97 -30.25 11.11
N GLU A 482 -7.56 -30.01 12.35
CA GLU A 482 -8.38 -29.47 13.45
C GLU A 482 -8.82 -28.04 13.16
N GLY A 483 -7.91 -27.20 12.64
CA GLY A 483 -8.21 -25.82 12.27
C GLY A 483 -9.23 -25.75 11.11
N ARG A 484 -9.11 -26.67 10.12
CA ARG A 484 -10.07 -26.78 9.03
C ARG A 484 -11.45 -27.25 9.52
N GLU A 485 -11.52 -28.16 10.46
CA GLU A 485 -12.78 -28.57 11.08
C GLU A 485 -13.45 -27.45 11.85
N THR A 486 -12.68 -26.64 12.58
CA THR A 486 -13.19 -25.48 13.31
C THR A 486 -13.68 -24.40 12.35
N PHE A 487 -12.99 -24.19 11.22
CA PHE A 487 -13.47 -23.27 10.18
C PHE A 487 -14.79 -23.73 9.59
N LEU A 488 -14.95 -25.02 9.34
CA LEU A 488 -16.21 -25.57 8.85
C LEU A 488 -17.34 -25.43 9.86
N ARG A 489 -17.08 -25.60 11.17
CA ARG A 489 -18.10 -25.35 12.19
C ARG A 489 -18.60 -23.91 12.14
N PHE A 490 -17.70 -22.94 11.99
CA PHE A 490 -18.13 -21.55 11.78
C PHE A 490 -19.01 -21.41 10.55
N VAL A 491 -18.55 -21.89 9.40
CA VAL A 491 -19.30 -21.78 8.13
C VAL A 491 -20.69 -22.42 8.23
N GLN A 492 -20.81 -23.56 8.92
CA GLN A 492 -22.09 -24.25 9.15
C GLN A 492 -23.02 -23.51 10.13
N SER A 493 -22.50 -22.57 10.89
CA SER A 493 -23.28 -21.75 11.82
C SER A 493 -23.90 -20.51 11.16
N VAL A 494 -23.49 -20.20 9.95
CA VAL A 494 -23.98 -19.10 9.12
C VAL A 494 -25.26 -19.52 8.39
#